data_ea12c9be23ad788baa4106fb84268676
#
_entry.id   ea12c9be23ad788baa4106fb84268676
#
_cell.length_a   1.000
_cell.length_b   1.000
_cell.length_c   1.000
_cell.angle_alpha   90.00
_cell.angle_beta   90.00
_cell.angle_gamma   90.00
#
_symmetry.space_group_name_H-M   'P 1'
#
loop_
_entity.id
_entity.type
_entity.pdbx_description
1 polymer ?
#
loop_
_entity_poly.entity_id
_entity_poly.type
_entity_poly.pdbx_seq_one_letter_code
_entity_poly.pdbx_strand_id
1 'polypeptide(L)'
;MNEELYNRSLHYLDILCNRIGERCVGSEGNREATRFLEKELIAAGWKTSAAEFDAIDWKDGGAKLECDGNGFEVFVGPYSLSFKGSAPLLAASTVGELEHAEMAGKIILLHGQIAREQLMPKNFVFYNPEESRKIISLLEKGQPAAVISATGRNSALAGGVYPFPLIEDGDFDIPSVYMTEEEGVRLLAHTGSTVSLESVSERIPGKGYNVIAVRGPEDAERIIVTAHIDAKKGTRGAIDNATGVITLMLLAGLLRDYDGSRQIELAAFNGEDYFA
;
A
#
# COMPACT_ATOMS: atom_id res chain seq x y z
N MET A 1 -22.96 -21.99 15.50
CA MET A 1 -21.72 -21.95 14.67
C MET A 1 -21.01 -23.27 14.87
N ASN A 2 -20.54 -23.91 13.81
CA ASN A 2 -19.79 -25.18 13.95
C ASN A 2 -18.46 -24.87 14.69
N GLU A 3 -18.23 -25.51 15.84
CA GLU A 3 -17.07 -25.27 16.70
C GLU A 3 -15.74 -25.57 15.97
N GLU A 4 -15.73 -26.54 15.09
CA GLU A 4 -14.57 -26.88 14.25
C GLU A 4 -14.20 -25.72 13.31
N LEU A 5 -15.18 -25.14 12.59
CA LEU A 5 -14.94 -23.97 11.71
C LEU A 5 -14.45 -22.77 12.49
N TYR A 6 -15.02 -22.54 13.68
CA TYR A 6 -14.58 -21.45 14.55
C TYR A 6 -13.12 -21.64 14.98
N ASN A 7 -12.75 -22.80 15.47
CA ASN A 7 -11.38 -23.09 15.90
C ASN A 7 -10.38 -22.99 14.73
N ARG A 8 -10.75 -23.45 13.54
CA ARG A 8 -9.93 -23.31 12.34
C ARG A 8 -9.77 -21.83 11.93
N SER A 9 -10.83 -21.04 12.00
CA SER A 9 -10.73 -19.61 11.68
C SER A 9 -9.79 -18.86 12.61
N LEU A 10 -9.84 -19.15 13.92
CA LEU A 10 -8.92 -18.57 14.90
C LEU A 10 -7.47 -19.02 14.65
N HIS A 11 -7.25 -20.27 14.29
CA HIS A 11 -5.93 -20.79 13.96
C HIS A 11 -5.34 -20.09 12.72
N TYR A 12 -6.12 -19.92 11.66
CA TYR A 12 -5.71 -19.21 10.46
C TYR A 12 -5.44 -17.73 10.72
N LEU A 13 -6.28 -17.09 11.53
CA LEU A 13 -6.09 -15.70 11.94
C LEU A 13 -4.77 -15.52 12.73
N ASP A 14 -4.47 -16.44 13.65
CA ASP A 14 -3.21 -16.42 14.40
C ASP A 14 -2.00 -16.54 13.47
N ILE A 15 -2.05 -17.43 12.50
CA ILE A 15 -0.96 -17.60 11.53
C ILE A 15 -0.78 -16.34 10.70
N LEU A 16 -1.83 -15.85 10.04
CA LEU A 16 -1.75 -14.73 9.11
C LEU A 16 -1.42 -13.42 9.81
N CYS A 17 -1.99 -13.16 10.99
CA CYS A 17 -1.89 -11.86 11.63
C CYS A 17 -0.85 -11.77 12.76
N ASN A 18 -0.49 -12.89 13.41
CA ASN A 18 0.44 -12.89 14.52
C ASN A 18 1.79 -13.53 14.19
N ARG A 19 1.81 -14.68 13.50
CA ARG A 19 3.06 -15.39 13.22
C ARG A 19 3.75 -14.85 11.98
N ILE A 20 3.02 -14.71 10.87
CA ILE A 20 3.51 -14.08 9.65
C ILE A 20 3.52 -12.56 9.84
N GLY A 21 2.38 -12.00 10.25
CA GLY A 21 2.23 -10.57 10.55
C GLY A 21 2.18 -9.71 9.31
N GLU A 22 3.30 -9.15 8.92
CA GLU A 22 3.39 -8.23 7.79
C GLU A 22 3.31 -8.98 6.45
N ARG A 23 2.40 -8.53 5.57
CA ARG A 23 2.14 -9.19 4.28
C ARG A 23 2.17 -8.23 3.10
N CYS A 24 2.98 -7.16 3.20
CA CYS A 24 3.17 -6.23 2.08
C CYS A 24 3.62 -6.99 0.82
N VAL A 25 3.01 -6.72 -0.32
CA VAL A 25 3.35 -7.39 -1.58
C VAL A 25 4.86 -7.30 -1.86
N GLY A 26 5.46 -8.38 -2.37
CA GLY A 26 6.90 -8.48 -2.57
C GLY A 26 7.72 -8.83 -1.33
N SER A 27 7.15 -8.76 -0.11
CA SER A 27 7.84 -9.12 1.12
C SER A 27 7.96 -10.63 1.35
N GLU A 28 8.84 -11.05 2.26
CA GLU A 28 8.92 -12.46 2.67
C GLU A 28 7.65 -12.93 3.37
N GLY A 29 7.04 -12.09 4.23
CA GLY A 29 5.79 -12.42 4.90
C GLY A 29 4.63 -12.62 3.93
N ASN A 30 4.56 -11.84 2.85
CA ASN A 30 3.57 -12.03 1.79
C ASN A 30 3.77 -13.40 1.10
N ARG A 31 5.01 -13.77 0.76
CA ARG A 31 5.32 -15.08 0.18
C ARG A 31 5.02 -16.23 1.12
N GLU A 32 5.27 -16.06 2.41
CA GLU A 32 4.94 -17.07 3.44
C GLU A 32 3.42 -17.27 3.57
N ALA A 33 2.65 -16.18 3.59
CA ALA A 33 1.19 -16.23 3.61
C ALA A 33 0.62 -16.92 2.36
N THR A 34 1.18 -16.61 1.18
CA THR A 34 0.80 -17.22 -0.09
C THR A 34 1.06 -18.72 -0.10
N ARG A 35 2.26 -19.15 0.33
CA ARG A 35 2.61 -20.59 0.47
C ARG A 35 1.71 -21.29 1.49
N PHE A 36 1.38 -20.64 2.60
CA PHE A 36 0.48 -21.18 3.60
C PHE A 36 -0.92 -21.41 3.03
N LEU A 37 -1.49 -20.43 2.34
CA LEU A 37 -2.79 -20.53 1.69
C LEU A 37 -2.80 -21.67 0.67
N GLU A 38 -1.83 -21.71 -0.24
CA GLU A 38 -1.75 -22.76 -1.27
C GLU A 38 -1.70 -24.16 -0.65
N LYS A 39 -0.89 -24.35 0.39
CA LYS A 39 -0.79 -25.61 1.14
C LYS A 39 -2.14 -26.05 1.72
N GLU A 40 -2.90 -25.14 2.31
CA GLU A 40 -4.23 -25.44 2.87
C GLU A 40 -5.24 -25.81 1.78
N LEU A 41 -5.20 -25.12 0.63
CA LEU A 41 -6.05 -25.44 -0.52
C LEU A 41 -5.73 -26.82 -1.10
N ILE A 42 -4.46 -27.17 -1.25
CA ILE A 42 -4.01 -28.52 -1.67
C ILE A 42 -4.47 -29.58 -0.66
N ALA A 43 -4.31 -29.33 0.64
CA ALA A 43 -4.74 -30.25 1.69
C ALA A 43 -6.26 -30.46 1.69
N ALA A 44 -7.04 -29.48 1.23
CA ALA A 44 -8.47 -29.58 1.01
C ALA A 44 -8.83 -30.31 -0.32
N GLY A 45 -7.84 -30.74 -1.11
CA GLY A 45 -8.03 -31.50 -2.35
C GLY A 45 -8.32 -30.66 -3.58
N TRP A 46 -7.94 -29.38 -3.59
CA TRP A 46 -8.10 -28.48 -4.73
C TRP A 46 -6.88 -28.56 -5.66
N LYS A 47 -7.12 -28.35 -6.96
CA LYS A 47 -6.06 -28.17 -7.95
C LYS A 47 -5.62 -26.72 -7.91
N THR A 48 -4.37 -26.46 -7.54
CA THR A 48 -3.85 -25.11 -7.38
C THR A 48 -2.88 -24.71 -8.48
N SER A 49 -2.77 -23.43 -8.70
CA SER A 49 -1.71 -22.77 -9.46
C SER A 49 -1.32 -21.46 -8.78
N ALA A 50 -0.02 -21.14 -8.79
CA ALA A 50 0.52 -19.90 -8.26
C ALA A 50 1.20 -19.15 -9.40
N ALA A 51 0.54 -18.07 -9.88
CA ALA A 51 1.09 -17.21 -10.93
C ALA A 51 2.02 -16.18 -10.32
N GLU A 52 3.31 -16.23 -10.69
CA GLU A 52 4.33 -15.29 -10.25
C GLU A 52 4.25 -13.99 -11.04
N PHE A 53 4.52 -12.86 -10.38
CA PHE A 53 4.73 -11.55 -10.98
C PHE A 53 5.82 -10.77 -10.25
N ASP A 54 6.41 -9.79 -10.93
CA ASP A 54 7.36 -8.86 -10.33
C ASP A 54 6.64 -7.92 -9.38
N ALA A 55 7.25 -7.66 -8.23
CA ALA A 55 6.76 -6.76 -7.21
C ALA A 55 7.91 -6.00 -6.56
N ILE A 56 7.60 -4.92 -5.86
CA ILE A 56 8.56 -4.14 -5.10
C ILE A 56 8.16 -4.18 -3.62
N ASP A 57 9.07 -4.64 -2.77
CA ASP A 57 9.03 -4.37 -1.33
C ASP A 57 9.85 -3.11 -1.03
N TRP A 58 9.75 -2.58 0.17
CA TRP A 58 10.50 -1.41 0.57
C TRP A 58 10.87 -1.45 2.06
N LYS A 59 11.94 -0.75 2.41
CA LYS A 59 12.38 -0.55 3.80
C LYS A 59 12.35 0.91 4.15
N ASP A 60 11.92 1.19 5.37
CA ASP A 60 11.93 2.49 6.02
C ASP A 60 13.09 2.52 7.03
N GLY A 61 14.01 3.44 6.85
CA GLY A 61 15.13 3.72 7.75
C GLY A 61 14.94 5.00 8.56
N GLY A 62 13.74 5.61 8.52
CA GLY A 62 13.40 6.84 9.22
C GLY A 62 13.68 8.12 8.45
N ALA A 63 13.14 9.22 8.96
CA ALA A 63 13.33 10.55 8.41
C ALA A 63 13.56 11.60 9.50
N LYS A 64 14.26 12.69 9.15
CA LYS A 64 14.54 13.85 9.99
C LYS A 64 14.36 15.11 9.17
N LEU A 65 13.58 16.06 9.67
CA LEU A 65 13.35 17.36 9.06
C LEU A 65 13.65 18.45 10.07
N GLU A 66 14.47 19.42 9.67
CA GLU A 66 14.86 20.56 10.50
C GLU A 66 14.80 21.88 9.70
N CYS A 67 14.35 22.93 10.34
CA CYS A 67 14.37 24.29 9.82
C CYS A 67 14.59 25.31 10.95
N ASP A 68 15.53 26.22 10.80
CA ASP A 68 15.84 27.29 11.77
C ASP A 68 16.00 26.78 13.22
N GLY A 69 16.63 25.60 13.37
CA GLY A 69 16.84 24.93 14.67
C GLY A 69 15.61 24.21 15.24
N ASN A 70 14.48 24.20 14.54
CA ASN A 70 13.28 23.48 14.91
C ASN A 70 13.25 22.13 14.21
N GLY A 71 12.95 21.04 14.96
CA GLY A 71 12.66 19.72 14.43
C GLY A 71 11.17 19.54 14.14
N PHE A 72 10.87 18.75 13.10
CA PHE A 72 9.51 18.40 12.70
C PHE A 72 9.38 16.88 12.62
N GLU A 73 8.27 16.33 13.11
CA GLU A 73 7.98 14.91 12.97
C GLU A 73 7.58 14.60 11.54
N VAL A 74 8.31 13.68 10.90
CA VAL A 74 8.05 13.24 9.52
C VAL A 74 8.22 11.74 9.40
N PHE A 75 7.52 11.14 8.46
CA PHE A 75 7.54 9.73 8.13
C PHE A 75 7.97 9.54 6.67
N VAL A 76 8.71 8.46 6.40
CA VAL A 76 9.11 8.11 5.04
C VAL A 76 7.91 7.64 4.25
N GLY A 77 7.69 8.18 3.05
CA GLY A 77 6.63 7.70 2.15
C GLY A 77 6.89 6.26 1.69
N PRO A 78 5.85 5.43 1.56
CA PRO A 78 5.99 4.11 0.96
C PRO A 78 6.66 4.19 -0.42
N TYR A 79 7.58 3.27 -0.69
CA TYR A 79 8.38 3.22 -1.93
C TYR A 79 9.19 4.48 -2.24
N SER A 80 9.32 5.44 -1.31
CA SER A 80 10.11 6.64 -1.51
C SER A 80 11.58 6.31 -1.81
N LEU A 81 12.25 7.18 -2.52
CA LEU A 81 13.71 7.19 -2.61
C LEU A 81 14.32 7.84 -1.37
N SER A 82 15.55 7.45 -1.02
CA SER A 82 16.34 8.13 0.01
C SER A 82 16.68 9.55 -0.43
N PHE A 83 16.74 10.48 0.53
CA PHE A 83 17.18 11.85 0.31
C PHE A 83 18.04 12.33 1.47
N LYS A 84 19.07 13.11 1.16
CA LYS A 84 19.86 13.86 2.15
C LYS A 84 20.31 15.17 1.55
N GLY A 85 19.74 16.28 2.03
CA GLY A 85 20.09 17.59 1.51
C GLY A 85 19.34 18.71 2.19
N SER A 86 19.67 19.94 1.78
CA SER A 86 19.00 21.15 2.22
C SER A 86 18.62 22.01 1.02
N ALA A 87 17.39 22.53 1.01
CA ALA A 87 16.89 23.37 -0.08
C ALA A 87 15.82 24.34 0.42
N PRO A 88 15.52 25.42 -0.34
CA PRO A 88 14.43 26.32 0.00
C PRO A 88 13.10 25.58 0.03
N LEU A 89 12.26 25.91 1.02
CA LEU A 89 10.90 25.37 1.17
C LEU A 89 9.92 26.18 0.33
N LEU A 90 9.16 25.51 -0.52
CA LEU A 90 7.94 26.00 -1.14
C LEU A 90 6.73 25.34 -0.50
N ALA A 91 5.55 25.93 -0.68
CA ALA A 91 4.29 25.32 -0.28
C ALA A 91 3.24 25.47 -1.39
N ALA A 92 2.35 24.48 -1.51
CA ALA A 92 1.19 24.52 -2.37
C ALA A 92 0.01 23.83 -1.68
N SER A 93 -1.15 24.48 -1.67
CA SER A 93 -2.39 23.96 -1.06
C SER A 93 -3.42 23.55 -2.10
N THR A 94 -3.23 23.93 -3.36
CA THR A 94 -4.12 23.65 -4.49
C THR A 94 -3.32 23.26 -5.73
N VAL A 95 -3.98 22.57 -6.68
CA VAL A 95 -3.38 22.24 -7.97
C VAL A 95 -2.97 23.50 -8.74
N GLY A 96 -3.77 24.58 -8.64
CA GLY A 96 -3.44 25.87 -9.29
C GLY A 96 -2.17 26.50 -8.75
N GLU A 97 -1.92 26.46 -7.44
CA GLU A 97 -0.66 26.91 -6.85
C GLU A 97 0.52 26.04 -7.30
N LEU A 98 0.31 24.71 -7.35
CA LEU A 98 1.33 23.78 -7.81
C LEU A 98 1.73 24.01 -9.28
N GLU A 99 0.77 24.36 -10.15
CA GLU A 99 1.03 24.67 -11.57
C GLU A 99 1.98 25.85 -11.76
N HIS A 100 1.94 26.81 -10.85
CA HIS A 100 2.74 28.04 -10.93
C HIS A 100 3.99 27.99 -10.05
N ALA A 101 4.22 26.90 -9.33
CA ALA A 101 5.35 26.76 -8.42
C ALA A 101 6.66 26.51 -9.19
N GLU A 102 7.65 27.34 -8.96
CA GLU A 102 9.03 27.12 -9.44
C GLU A 102 9.76 26.18 -8.48
N MET A 103 9.50 24.85 -8.61
CA MET A 103 9.90 23.87 -7.63
C MET A 103 11.23 23.15 -7.93
N ALA A 104 11.85 23.41 -9.09
CA ALA A 104 13.10 22.74 -9.48
C ALA A 104 14.20 22.89 -8.41
N GLY A 105 14.68 21.76 -7.89
CA GLY A 105 15.72 21.72 -6.85
C GLY A 105 15.31 22.23 -5.47
N LYS A 106 14.02 22.53 -5.25
CA LYS A 106 13.48 22.99 -3.96
C LYS A 106 12.72 21.83 -3.29
N ILE A 107 12.48 21.92 -1.98
CA ILE A 107 11.60 21.02 -1.25
C ILE A 107 10.21 21.64 -1.26
N ILE A 108 9.21 20.86 -1.68
CA ILE A 108 7.82 21.34 -1.73
C ILE A 108 6.98 20.68 -0.64
N LEU A 109 6.24 21.51 0.13
CA LEU A 109 5.21 21.10 1.06
C LEU A 109 3.84 21.13 0.38
N LEU A 110 3.23 19.97 0.20
CA LEU A 110 1.84 19.83 -0.23
C LEU A 110 0.95 19.76 1.01
N HIS A 111 -0.08 20.62 1.07
CA HIS A 111 -0.97 20.69 2.23
C HIS A 111 -2.39 21.10 1.83
N GLY A 112 -3.34 21.10 2.78
CA GLY A 112 -4.70 21.58 2.55
C GLY A 112 -5.44 20.76 1.47
N GLN A 113 -6.02 21.42 0.46
CA GLN A 113 -6.87 20.78 -0.53
C GLN A 113 -6.13 19.70 -1.35
N ILE A 114 -4.91 19.97 -1.77
CA ILE A 114 -4.13 19.05 -2.61
C ILE A 114 -3.67 17.78 -1.86
N ALA A 115 -3.60 17.88 -0.52
CA ALA A 115 -3.20 16.77 0.36
C ALA A 115 -4.39 16.13 1.10
N ARG A 116 -5.62 16.35 0.62
CA ARG A 116 -6.83 15.90 1.28
C ARG A 116 -7.11 14.41 1.08
N GLU A 117 -6.77 13.89 -0.08
CA GLU A 117 -7.01 12.50 -0.49
C GLU A 117 -5.69 11.88 -0.96
N GLN A 118 -5.51 10.59 -0.70
CA GLN A 118 -4.36 9.85 -1.22
C GLN A 118 -4.38 9.87 -2.75
N LEU A 119 -3.23 10.12 -3.36
CA LEU A 119 -3.10 10.08 -4.81
C LEU A 119 -3.04 8.64 -5.30
N MET A 120 -3.73 8.35 -6.39
CA MET A 120 -3.60 7.06 -7.05
C MET A 120 -2.22 6.95 -7.72
N PRO A 121 -1.59 5.76 -7.72
CA PRO A 121 -0.35 5.52 -8.45
C PRO A 121 -0.51 5.85 -9.92
N LYS A 122 0.51 6.45 -10.53
CA LYS A 122 0.41 6.99 -11.90
C LYS A 122 0.02 5.98 -12.96
N ASN A 123 0.37 4.70 -12.76
CA ASN A 123 0.09 3.61 -13.69
C ASN A 123 -1.12 2.77 -13.31
N PHE A 124 -1.91 3.18 -12.30
CA PHE A 124 -3.06 2.41 -11.86
C PHE A 124 -4.18 2.42 -12.91
N VAL A 125 -4.65 1.22 -13.30
CA VAL A 125 -5.49 1.04 -14.49
C VAL A 125 -7.00 1.12 -14.24
N PHE A 126 -7.47 0.93 -13.00
CA PHE A 126 -8.91 0.86 -12.72
C PHE A 126 -9.52 2.22 -12.40
N TYR A 127 -8.90 2.95 -11.48
CA TYR A 127 -9.42 4.23 -11.01
C TYR A 127 -8.25 5.18 -10.79
N ASN A 128 -8.06 6.11 -11.70
CA ASN A 128 -7.03 7.12 -11.57
C ASN A 128 -7.61 8.49 -11.96
N PRO A 129 -8.09 9.28 -10.98
CA PRO A 129 -8.66 10.60 -11.22
C PRO A 129 -7.71 11.50 -12.02
N GLU A 130 -8.29 12.34 -12.88
CA GLU A 130 -7.51 13.29 -13.67
C GLU A 130 -6.67 14.21 -12.79
N GLU A 131 -7.20 14.60 -11.64
CA GLU A 131 -6.51 15.46 -10.67
C GLU A 131 -5.27 14.78 -10.08
N SER A 132 -5.36 13.49 -9.67
CA SER A 132 -4.21 12.72 -9.20
C SER A 132 -3.10 12.64 -10.26
N ARG A 133 -3.46 12.28 -11.49
CA ARG A 133 -2.51 12.22 -12.61
C ARG A 133 -1.86 13.58 -12.89
N LYS A 134 -2.64 14.66 -12.79
CA LYS A 134 -2.16 16.02 -12.98
C LYS A 134 -1.15 16.42 -11.91
N ILE A 135 -1.45 16.15 -10.64
CA ILE A 135 -0.54 16.43 -9.52
C ILE A 135 0.79 15.68 -9.71
N ILE A 136 0.76 14.38 -9.94
CA ILE A 136 1.96 13.57 -10.18
C ILE A 136 2.76 14.12 -11.38
N SER A 137 2.08 14.42 -12.49
CA SER A 137 2.74 14.96 -13.69
C SER A 137 3.38 16.34 -13.45
N LEU A 138 2.76 17.20 -12.64
CA LEU A 138 3.31 18.51 -12.26
C LEU A 138 4.57 18.35 -11.41
N LEU A 139 4.55 17.45 -10.43
CA LEU A 139 5.71 17.14 -9.59
C LEU A 139 6.86 16.58 -10.42
N GLU A 140 6.60 15.61 -11.29
CA GLU A 140 7.64 15.01 -12.14
C GLU A 140 8.25 16.03 -13.12
N LYS A 141 7.44 16.91 -13.72
CA LYS A 141 7.92 17.96 -14.61
C LYS A 141 8.67 19.06 -13.87
N GLY A 142 8.17 19.42 -12.69
CA GLY A 142 8.74 20.48 -11.85
C GLY A 142 10.04 20.10 -11.16
N GLN A 143 10.33 18.81 -11.04
CA GLN A 143 11.56 18.24 -10.48
C GLN A 143 11.96 18.84 -9.12
N PRO A 144 11.07 18.82 -8.10
CA PRO A 144 11.49 19.22 -6.75
C PRO A 144 12.57 18.26 -6.24
N ALA A 145 13.41 18.73 -5.34
CA ALA A 145 14.43 17.91 -4.69
C ALA A 145 13.79 16.84 -3.78
N ALA A 146 12.68 17.18 -3.13
CA ALA A 146 11.85 16.26 -2.36
C ALA A 146 10.44 16.82 -2.19
N VAL A 147 9.49 15.95 -1.88
CA VAL A 147 8.10 16.27 -1.55
C VAL A 147 7.86 15.99 -0.07
N ILE A 148 7.25 16.94 0.63
CA ILE A 148 6.68 16.76 1.96
C ILE A 148 5.17 16.88 1.81
N SER A 149 4.39 15.94 2.32
CA SER A 149 2.94 16.04 2.32
C SER A 149 2.39 16.11 3.75
N ALA A 150 1.60 17.15 4.04
CA ALA A 150 0.91 17.31 5.30
C ALA A 150 -0.56 16.90 5.13
N THR A 151 -0.94 15.75 5.67
CA THR A 151 -2.25 15.14 5.45
C THR A 151 -3.16 15.30 6.66
N GLY A 152 -4.44 15.59 6.38
CA GLY A 152 -5.45 15.85 7.39
C GLY A 152 -6.16 14.59 7.89
N ARG A 153 -7.06 14.80 8.87
CA ARG A 153 -7.90 13.74 9.46
C ARG A 153 -9.11 13.47 8.57
N ASN A 154 -8.94 12.66 7.56
CA ASN A 154 -10.04 12.22 6.72
C ASN A 154 -10.15 10.69 6.71
N SER A 155 -10.72 10.13 7.79
CA SER A 155 -10.83 8.68 7.98
C SER A 155 -11.67 7.98 6.92
N ALA A 156 -12.60 8.68 6.27
CA ALA A 156 -13.44 8.09 5.22
C ALA A 156 -12.67 7.84 3.92
N LEU A 157 -11.72 8.72 3.60
CA LEU A 157 -10.95 8.66 2.36
C LEU A 157 -9.58 7.97 2.54
N ALA A 158 -9.01 8.05 3.73
CA ALA A 158 -7.69 7.52 4.04
C ALA A 158 -7.71 6.23 4.88
N GLY A 159 -8.82 5.50 4.90
CA GLY A 159 -8.94 4.25 5.67
C GLY A 159 -8.73 4.41 7.18
N GLY A 160 -8.94 5.59 7.74
CA GLY A 160 -8.73 5.90 9.16
C GLY A 160 -7.27 6.13 9.57
N VAL A 161 -6.32 6.01 8.66
CA VAL A 161 -4.90 6.26 8.94
C VAL A 161 -4.63 7.75 9.03
N TYR A 162 -3.88 8.17 10.05
CA TYR A 162 -3.48 9.56 10.23
C TYR A 162 -2.07 9.66 10.88
N PRO A 163 -1.15 10.44 10.29
CA PRO A 163 -1.24 10.94 8.92
C PRO A 163 -1.19 9.80 7.93
N PHE A 164 -1.76 9.99 6.75
CA PHE A 164 -1.64 9.02 5.66
C PHE A 164 -0.57 9.47 4.64
N PRO A 165 0.16 8.56 4.01
CA PRO A 165 1.05 8.91 2.91
C PRO A 165 0.23 9.38 1.72
N LEU A 166 0.51 10.60 1.21
CA LEU A 166 -0.17 11.14 0.04
C LEU A 166 0.19 10.38 -1.24
N ILE A 167 1.45 9.91 -1.32
CA ILE A 167 2.02 9.21 -2.45
C ILE A 167 2.49 7.83 -1.99
N GLU A 168 1.91 6.79 -2.57
CA GLU A 168 2.31 5.38 -2.45
C GLU A 168 2.49 4.83 -3.86
N ASP A 169 3.65 5.04 -4.48
CA ASP A 169 3.86 4.71 -5.89
C ASP A 169 5.32 4.28 -6.12
N GLY A 170 5.52 3.03 -6.50
CA GLY A 170 6.83 2.45 -6.81
C GLY A 170 7.49 3.03 -8.05
N ASP A 171 6.69 3.69 -8.91
CA ASP A 171 7.15 4.34 -10.14
C ASP A 171 7.38 5.87 -9.98
N PHE A 172 7.16 6.43 -8.80
CA PHE A 172 7.37 7.84 -8.53
C PHE A 172 8.79 8.09 -8.01
N ASP A 173 9.66 8.65 -8.86
CA ASP A 173 11.11 8.77 -8.61
C ASP A 173 11.54 10.09 -7.96
N ILE A 174 10.68 10.68 -7.14
CA ILE A 174 11.02 11.85 -6.33
C ILE A 174 10.92 11.46 -4.85
N PRO A 175 11.96 11.74 -4.03
CA PRO A 175 11.92 11.47 -2.60
C PRO A 175 10.69 12.09 -1.95
N SER A 176 9.96 11.34 -1.14
CA SER A 176 8.74 11.78 -0.49
C SER A 176 8.68 11.39 0.99
N VAL A 177 8.24 12.31 1.81
CA VAL A 177 7.93 12.12 3.22
C VAL A 177 6.55 12.70 3.52
N TYR A 178 5.93 12.26 4.61
CA TYR A 178 4.64 12.78 5.02
C TYR A 178 4.63 13.11 6.50
N MET A 179 3.71 13.96 6.91
CA MET A 179 3.55 14.46 8.28
C MET A 179 2.09 14.76 8.59
N THR A 180 1.80 14.99 9.85
CA THR A 180 0.49 15.47 10.27
C THR A 180 0.21 16.87 9.74
N GLU A 181 -1.07 17.22 9.59
CA GLU A 181 -1.49 18.58 9.22
C GLU A 181 -0.99 19.61 10.24
N GLU A 182 -0.97 19.25 11.53
CA GLU A 182 -0.48 20.12 12.61
C GLU A 182 1.03 20.45 12.43
N GLU A 183 1.85 19.43 12.10
CA GLU A 183 3.26 19.68 11.77
C GLU A 183 3.41 20.48 10.49
N GLY A 184 2.56 20.23 9.48
CA GLY A 184 2.52 21.00 8.26
C GLY A 184 2.22 22.48 8.49
N VAL A 185 1.26 22.80 9.37
CA VAL A 185 0.95 24.20 9.76
C VAL A 185 2.15 24.86 10.44
N ARG A 186 2.90 24.15 11.28
CA ARG A 186 4.14 24.65 11.88
C ARG A 186 5.21 24.92 10.82
N LEU A 187 5.37 24.02 9.87
CA LEU A 187 6.36 24.12 8.80
C LEU A 187 6.04 25.23 7.81
N LEU A 188 4.77 25.55 7.56
CA LEU A 188 4.33 26.64 6.68
C LEU A 188 4.89 27.99 7.11
N ALA A 189 5.09 28.23 8.42
CA ALA A 189 5.70 29.47 8.92
C ALA A 189 7.14 29.68 8.43
N HIS A 190 7.79 28.63 7.91
CA HIS A 190 9.16 28.64 7.39
C HIS A 190 9.22 28.64 5.85
N THR A 191 8.10 28.87 5.15
CA THR A 191 8.09 28.98 3.69
C THR A 191 9.08 30.05 3.21
N GLY A 192 9.95 29.66 2.26
CA GLY A 192 11.06 30.49 1.77
C GLY A 192 12.39 30.29 2.52
N SER A 193 12.37 29.72 3.74
CA SER A 193 13.58 29.34 4.46
C SER A 193 14.20 28.06 3.87
N THR A 194 15.48 27.83 4.18
CA THR A 194 16.14 26.57 3.83
C THR A 194 15.83 25.50 4.88
N VAL A 195 15.26 24.38 4.43
CA VAL A 195 15.01 23.20 5.26
C VAL A 195 16.04 22.13 4.98
N SER A 196 16.40 21.37 6.01
CA SER A 196 17.25 20.18 5.92
C SER A 196 16.41 18.93 6.10
N LEU A 197 16.44 18.06 5.09
CA LEU A 197 15.72 16.78 5.11
C LEU A 197 16.70 15.64 4.93
N GLU A 198 16.62 14.65 5.80
CA GLU A 198 17.25 13.35 5.64
C GLU A 198 16.16 12.28 5.73
N SER A 199 16.04 11.43 4.72
CA SER A 199 15.16 10.26 4.71
C SER A 199 15.92 9.05 4.18
N VAL A 200 15.73 7.91 4.81
CA VAL A 200 16.37 6.64 4.42
C VAL A 200 15.28 5.67 4.02
N SER A 201 15.33 5.26 2.77
CA SER A 201 14.40 4.28 2.20
C SER A 201 15.10 3.46 1.13
N GLU A 202 14.67 2.23 0.93
CA GLU A 202 15.19 1.33 -0.09
C GLU A 202 14.04 0.58 -0.74
N ARG A 203 13.93 0.64 -2.07
CA ARG A 203 13.06 -0.24 -2.86
C ARG A 203 13.77 -1.58 -3.06
N ILE A 204 13.08 -2.67 -2.76
CA ILE A 204 13.63 -4.02 -2.83
C ILE A 204 12.88 -4.79 -3.89
N PRO A 205 13.51 -5.12 -5.03
CA PRO A 205 12.88 -6.00 -6.02
C PRO A 205 12.48 -7.33 -5.38
N GLY A 206 11.24 -7.74 -5.59
CA GLY A 206 10.65 -8.93 -5.01
C GLY A 206 9.73 -9.64 -5.99
N LYS A 207 9.06 -10.66 -5.51
CA LYS A 207 8.06 -11.42 -6.25
C LYS A 207 6.78 -11.54 -5.43
N GLY A 208 5.65 -11.41 -6.13
CA GLY A 208 4.33 -11.75 -5.61
C GLY A 208 3.76 -12.95 -6.35
N TYR A 209 2.74 -13.58 -5.78
CA TYR A 209 2.08 -14.75 -6.37
C TYR A 209 0.57 -14.64 -6.18
N ASN A 210 -0.19 -14.75 -7.27
CA ASN A 210 -1.62 -14.93 -7.19
C ASN A 210 -1.93 -16.42 -7.15
N VAL A 211 -2.64 -16.85 -6.11
CA VAL A 211 -3.01 -18.27 -5.95
C VAL A 211 -4.42 -18.48 -6.43
N ILE A 212 -4.58 -19.42 -7.36
CA ILE A 212 -5.86 -19.84 -7.88
C ILE A 212 -6.05 -21.32 -7.57
N ALA A 213 -7.19 -21.68 -7.01
CA ALA A 213 -7.58 -23.06 -6.73
C ALA A 213 -8.91 -23.35 -7.42
N VAL A 214 -8.97 -24.48 -8.13
CA VAL A 214 -10.16 -24.86 -8.89
C VAL A 214 -10.68 -26.23 -8.48
N ARG A 215 -12.02 -26.39 -8.52
CA ARG A 215 -12.72 -27.63 -8.28
C ARG A 215 -13.99 -27.71 -9.12
N GLY A 216 -14.36 -28.92 -9.57
CA GLY A 216 -15.49 -29.16 -10.47
C GLY A 216 -15.09 -29.33 -11.92
N PRO A 217 -16.05 -29.47 -12.86
CA PRO A 217 -15.77 -29.73 -14.27
C PRO A 217 -15.02 -28.58 -14.95
N GLU A 218 -14.02 -28.90 -15.79
CA GLU A 218 -13.13 -27.86 -16.40
C GLU A 218 -13.86 -26.96 -17.40
N ASP A 219 -14.84 -27.49 -18.15
CA ASP A 219 -15.56 -26.74 -19.19
C ASP A 219 -16.91 -26.16 -18.74
N ALA A 220 -17.16 -26.12 -17.43
CA ALA A 220 -18.42 -25.64 -16.89
C ALA A 220 -18.40 -24.13 -16.62
N GLU A 221 -19.59 -23.55 -16.44
CA GLU A 221 -19.72 -22.19 -15.89
C GLU A 221 -19.01 -22.07 -14.56
N ARG A 222 -18.30 -20.95 -14.36
CA ARG A 222 -17.50 -20.71 -13.15
C ARG A 222 -18.22 -19.85 -12.13
N ILE A 223 -18.00 -20.17 -10.87
CA ILE A 223 -18.25 -19.29 -9.75
C ILE A 223 -16.87 -18.95 -9.16
N ILE A 224 -16.51 -17.68 -9.19
CA ILE A 224 -15.22 -17.20 -8.68
C ILE A 224 -15.46 -16.49 -7.36
N VAL A 225 -14.71 -16.86 -6.32
CA VAL A 225 -14.68 -16.21 -5.03
C VAL A 225 -13.28 -15.69 -4.79
N THR A 226 -13.15 -14.40 -4.51
CA THR A 226 -11.84 -13.73 -4.43
C THR A 226 -11.61 -13.07 -3.08
N ALA A 227 -10.34 -12.93 -2.71
CA ALA A 227 -9.84 -12.08 -1.65
C ALA A 227 -8.44 -11.61 -2.01
N HIS A 228 -7.96 -10.47 -1.49
CA HIS A 228 -6.55 -10.16 -1.55
C HIS A 228 -5.84 -10.67 -0.28
N ILE A 229 -4.56 -11.06 -0.42
CA ILE A 229 -3.78 -11.65 0.67
C ILE A 229 -2.77 -10.68 1.27
N ASP A 230 -2.39 -9.67 0.50
CA ASP A 230 -1.51 -8.60 0.97
C ASP A 230 -2.18 -7.74 2.05
N ALA A 231 -1.37 -6.98 2.75
CA ALA A 231 -1.79 -6.01 3.76
C ALA A 231 -0.76 -4.90 3.85
N LYS A 232 -1.20 -3.69 4.19
CA LYS A 232 -0.32 -2.52 4.35
C LYS A 232 0.75 -2.76 5.41
N LYS A 233 1.95 -2.26 5.10
CA LYS A 233 3.10 -2.33 5.99
C LYS A 233 2.79 -1.68 7.34
N GLY A 234 3.25 -2.33 8.43
CA GLY A 234 2.94 -1.88 9.79
C GLY A 234 1.56 -2.28 10.29
N THR A 235 0.71 -2.93 9.48
CA THR A 235 -0.59 -3.46 9.89
C THR A 235 -0.58 -4.99 10.00
N ARG A 236 -1.50 -5.53 10.80
CA ARG A 236 -1.77 -6.98 10.86
C ARG A 236 -2.71 -7.44 9.74
N GLY A 237 -3.38 -6.52 9.06
CA GLY A 237 -4.32 -6.80 8.00
C GLY A 237 -5.40 -7.82 8.38
N ALA A 238 -5.95 -7.76 9.62
CA ALA A 238 -6.86 -8.79 10.10
C ALA A 238 -8.21 -8.72 9.39
N ILE A 239 -8.85 -7.55 9.38
CA ILE A 239 -10.12 -7.30 8.68
C ILE A 239 -9.83 -7.11 7.20
N ASP A 240 -8.76 -6.43 6.87
CA ASP A 240 -8.30 -6.11 5.53
C ASP A 240 -6.94 -6.77 5.23
N ASN A 241 -6.84 -7.98 4.58
CA ASN A 241 -8.01 -8.80 4.31
C ASN A 241 -7.78 -10.28 4.69
N ALA A 242 -7.16 -10.54 5.86
CA ALA A 242 -6.97 -11.92 6.33
C ALA A 242 -8.32 -12.66 6.50
N THR A 243 -9.39 -11.95 6.89
CA THR A 243 -10.73 -12.54 7.00
C THR A 243 -11.27 -13.05 5.67
N GLY A 244 -11.02 -12.35 4.56
CA GLY A 244 -11.35 -12.81 3.21
C GLY A 244 -10.55 -14.07 2.84
N VAL A 245 -9.25 -14.07 3.07
CA VAL A 245 -8.38 -15.25 2.83
C VAL A 245 -8.81 -16.45 3.67
N ILE A 246 -9.14 -16.24 4.95
CA ILE A 246 -9.68 -17.27 5.85
C ILE A 246 -10.98 -17.83 5.29
N THR A 247 -11.84 -16.97 4.75
CA THR A 247 -13.10 -17.40 4.11
C THR A 247 -12.82 -18.33 2.92
N LEU A 248 -11.83 -18.01 2.07
CA LEU A 248 -11.43 -18.91 0.98
C LEU A 248 -10.98 -20.29 1.50
N MET A 249 -10.14 -20.32 2.54
CA MET A 249 -9.66 -21.58 3.14
C MET A 249 -10.78 -22.41 3.78
N LEU A 250 -11.73 -21.76 4.46
CA LEU A 250 -12.89 -22.44 5.05
C LEU A 250 -13.83 -22.96 3.97
N LEU A 251 -14.08 -22.18 2.90
CA LEU A 251 -14.86 -22.62 1.74
C LEU A 251 -14.22 -23.81 1.07
N ALA A 252 -12.90 -23.83 0.91
CA ALA A 252 -12.18 -24.97 0.36
C ALA A 252 -12.42 -26.24 1.16
N GLY A 253 -12.42 -26.15 2.49
CA GLY A 253 -12.74 -27.26 3.37
C GLY A 253 -14.20 -27.72 3.28
N LEU A 254 -15.15 -26.78 3.23
CA LEU A 254 -16.58 -27.07 3.13
C LEU A 254 -16.95 -27.69 1.77
N LEU A 255 -16.29 -27.27 0.71
CA LEU A 255 -16.50 -27.75 -0.66
C LEU A 255 -15.57 -28.89 -1.05
N ARG A 256 -14.91 -29.54 -0.07
CA ARG A 256 -13.97 -30.66 -0.33
C ARG A 256 -14.58 -31.76 -1.21
N ASP A 257 -15.83 -32.12 -0.97
CA ASP A 257 -16.52 -33.19 -1.68
C ASP A 257 -17.53 -32.66 -2.70
N TYR A 258 -17.32 -31.41 -3.18
CA TYR A 258 -18.18 -30.80 -4.17
C TYR A 258 -18.17 -31.60 -5.48
N ASP A 259 -19.36 -32.00 -5.94
CA ASP A 259 -19.62 -32.78 -7.16
C ASP A 259 -20.66 -32.08 -8.09
N GLY A 260 -20.89 -30.78 -7.90
CA GLY A 260 -21.85 -30.00 -8.68
C GLY A 260 -21.41 -29.76 -10.13
N SER A 261 -22.35 -29.21 -10.91
CA SER A 261 -22.20 -29.00 -12.34
C SER A 261 -21.38 -27.77 -12.74
N ARG A 262 -21.02 -26.90 -11.78
CA ARG A 262 -20.23 -25.70 -12.01
C ARG A 262 -18.81 -25.89 -11.55
N GLN A 263 -17.88 -25.17 -12.17
CA GLN A 263 -16.52 -25.05 -11.63
C GLN A 263 -16.50 -23.98 -10.55
N ILE A 264 -15.92 -24.28 -9.39
CA ILE A 264 -15.66 -23.32 -8.35
C ILE A 264 -14.19 -22.91 -8.45
N GLU A 265 -13.93 -21.61 -8.43
CA GLU A 265 -12.60 -21.02 -8.43
C GLU A 265 -12.44 -20.16 -7.18
N LEU A 266 -11.42 -20.42 -6.38
CA LEU A 266 -11.01 -19.59 -5.24
C LEU A 266 -9.72 -18.90 -5.64
N ALA A 267 -9.72 -17.57 -5.64
CA ALA A 267 -8.56 -16.80 -6.05
C ALA A 267 -8.11 -15.82 -4.97
N ALA A 268 -6.86 -15.94 -4.55
CA ALA A 268 -6.22 -14.96 -3.69
C ALA A 268 -5.25 -14.12 -4.51
N PHE A 269 -5.51 -12.82 -4.54
CA PHE A 269 -4.71 -11.83 -5.27
C PHE A 269 -3.75 -11.10 -4.35
N ASN A 270 -2.74 -10.49 -4.96
CA ASN A 270 -1.80 -9.60 -4.31
C ASN A 270 -1.78 -8.25 -5.04
N GLY A 271 -1.42 -7.18 -4.30
CA GLY A 271 -1.29 -5.83 -4.84
C GLY A 271 -2.58 -5.02 -4.76
N GLU A 272 -3.53 -5.37 -3.90
CA GLU A 272 -4.71 -4.55 -3.65
C GLU A 272 -4.37 -3.37 -2.75
N ASP A 273 -3.63 -3.61 -1.68
CA ASP A 273 -3.20 -2.60 -0.72
C ASP A 273 -2.01 -1.75 -1.22
N TYR A 274 -1.16 -2.33 -2.07
CA TYR A 274 -0.02 -1.66 -2.69
C TYR A 274 0.12 -2.05 -4.14
N PHE A 275 0.13 -1.07 -5.01
CA PHE A 275 0.17 -1.19 -6.46
C PHE A 275 1.60 -1.15 -7.04
N ALA A 276 2.57 -1.73 -6.38
CA ALA A 276 3.96 -1.70 -6.79
C ALA A 276 4.40 -2.96 -7.54
#